data_b0c512c92a5699b0e38e00e9cdea3885
#
_entry.id   b0c512c92a5699b0e38e00e9cdea3885
#
_cell.length_a   1.000
_cell.length_b   1.000
_cell.length_c   1.000
_cell.angle_alpha   90.00
_cell.angle_beta   90.00
_cell.angle_gamma   90.00
#
_symmetry.space_group_name_H-M   'P 1'
#
loop_
_entity.id
_entity.type
_entity.pdbx_description
1 polymer ?
#
loop_
_entity_poly.entity_id
_entity_poly.type
_entity_poly.pdbx_seq_one_letter_code
_entity_poly.pdbx_strand_id
1 'polypeptide(L)'
;MKQFYLKLLAILILSPVSVFSQQIDRTRLTDTLKNYSAYKRKLTLAGVLQTRYVLSLDKNIDINGKNFDPGASKAVVNSFLVKRARIMVKGDINDHFSANILANLAEFNSDPTNKVLENAYIKYSLNEYFHIQAGQFRPFFGIEDAMAVDIIRTLDFSNQYYAFGRNGWQSFQTGLSVLGKVIPNGKLRYFAGIYNGNNKNQSSDDNNTKNIYGRVEADFLKDFTIGVNAGSGSLAISSIGQAYGADATAKIPLSKKFDLLIMAEYKTGANFLAFNADKQPIRPDIKEYQMQGFYFFPTLRYNHQSRRLRAVEFSCRYEYFDEHYKLASNPRQTVIPNLSLIFADDFYAAIQVGVAIDRFRDQVPLSTTYNRNLGYVQLQIRF
;
A
#
# COMPACT_ATOMS: atom_id res chain seq x y z
N MET A 1 0.09 -11.61 -35.30
CA MET A 1 0.59 -10.82 -34.16
C MET A 1 2.08 -10.47 -34.23
N LYS A 2 3.00 -11.34 -34.65
CA LYS A 2 4.44 -11.00 -34.79
C LYS A 2 4.75 -9.83 -35.75
N GLN A 3 3.98 -9.62 -36.80
CA GLN A 3 4.21 -8.51 -37.75
C GLN A 3 3.78 -7.13 -37.26
N PHE A 4 2.90 -7.06 -36.26
CA PHE A 4 2.45 -5.77 -35.70
C PHE A 4 3.50 -5.16 -34.78
N TYR A 5 4.19 -5.98 -33.99
CA TYR A 5 5.27 -5.52 -33.09
C TYR A 5 6.53 -5.06 -33.86
N LEU A 6 6.81 -5.67 -35.00
CA LEU A 6 7.94 -5.25 -35.84
C LEU A 6 7.73 -3.86 -36.47
N LYS A 7 6.49 -3.50 -36.80
CA LYS A 7 6.17 -2.17 -37.35
C LYS A 7 6.20 -1.07 -36.28
N LEU A 8 5.83 -1.36 -35.03
CA LEU A 8 5.93 -0.39 -33.93
C LEU A 8 7.38 -0.13 -33.53
N LEU A 9 8.23 -1.17 -33.57
CA LEU A 9 9.67 -1.04 -33.31
C LEU A 9 10.39 -0.29 -34.42
N ALA A 10 9.97 -0.44 -35.69
CA ALA A 10 10.55 0.25 -36.84
C ALA A 10 10.25 1.75 -36.84
N ILE A 11 9.14 2.21 -36.29
CA ILE A 11 8.80 3.64 -36.20
C ILE A 11 9.65 4.33 -35.10
N LEU A 12 10.10 3.63 -34.10
CA LEU A 12 11.01 4.14 -33.04
C LEU A 12 12.48 4.21 -33.49
N ILE A 13 12.87 3.48 -34.55
CA ILE A 13 14.27 3.39 -35.02
C ILE A 13 14.54 4.30 -36.25
N LEU A 14 13.50 4.84 -36.90
CA LEU A 14 13.63 5.65 -38.12
C LEU A 14 13.51 7.16 -37.93
N SER A 15 13.60 7.68 -36.70
CA SER A 15 13.95 9.08 -36.54
C SER A 15 15.45 9.23 -36.80
N PRO A 16 15.90 10.12 -37.71
CA PRO A 16 17.32 10.34 -37.89
C PRO A 16 17.88 10.99 -36.64
N VAL A 17 18.47 10.17 -35.77
CA VAL A 17 19.37 10.67 -34.73
C VAL A 17 20.61 11.16 -35.50
N SER A 18 20.64 12.44 -35.83
CA SER A 18 21.89 13.09 -36.18
C SER A 18 22.79 13.01 -34.98
N VAL A 19 23.66 12.02 -35.02
CA VAL A 19 24.78 11.88 -34.05
C VAL A 19 25.72 13.05 -34.36
N PHE A 20 25.48 14.19 -33.74
CA PHE A 20 26.50 15.21 -33.59
C PHE A 20 27.55 14.63 -32.63
N SER A 21 28.65 14.15 -33.20
CA SER A 21 29.88 13.97 -32.45
C SER A 21 30.32 15.36 -31.94
N GLN A 22 29.79 15.73 -30.76
CA GLN A 22 30.32 16.90 -30.08
C GLN A 22 31.63 16.47 -29.41
N GLN A 23 32.75 16.99 -29.95
CA GLN A 23 33.98 17.09 -29.18
C GLN A 23 33.62 17.70 -27.82
N ILE A 24 33.83 16.95 -26.74
CA ILE A 24 33.58 17.41 -25.38
C ILE A 24 34.62 18.49 -25.07
N ASP A 25 34.25 19.72 -25.31
CA ASP A 25 35.03 20.88 -24.89
C ASP A 25 34.96 20.97 -23.36
N ARG A 26 36.07 20.69 -22.68
CA ARG A 26 36.16 20.69 -21.22
C ARG A 26 35.86 22.07 -20.60
N THR A 27 36.01 23.15 -21.34
CA THR A 27 35.61 24.49 -20.93
C THR A 27 34.11 24.66 -20.81
N ARG A 28 33.29 23.95 -21.61
CA ARG A 28 31.83 23.96 -21.53
C ARG A 28 31.31 23.17 -20.33
N LEU A 29 32.02 22.17 -19.85
CA LEU A 29 31.64 21.41 -18.65
C LEU A 29 31.63 22.30 -17.38
N THR A 30 32.57 23.22 -17.25
CA THR A 30 32.64 24.17 -16.13
C THR A 30 31.52 25.22 -16.22
N ASP A 31 31.17 25.68 -17.41
CA ASP A 31 30.04 26.61 -17.62
C ASP A 31 28.69 25.93 -17.45
N THR A 32 28.54 24.67 -17.86
CA THR A 32 27.36 23.87 -17.61
C THR A 32 27.17 23.63 -16.11
N LEU A 33 28.24 23.36 -15.34
CA LEU A 33 28.18 23.22 -13.89
C LEU A 33 27.84 24.54 -13.18
N LYS A 34 28.26 25.68 -13.69
CA LYS A 34 27.86 27.02 -13.18
C LYS A 34 26.40 27.35 -13.46
N ASN A 35 25.87 26.96 -14.63
CA ASN A 35 24.46 27.15 -14.98
C ASN A 35 23.53 26.16 -14.28
N TYR A 36 24.01 25.01 -13.80
CA TYR A 36 23.23 24.09 -12.96
C TYR A 36 22.84 24.71 -11.61
N SER A 37 23.46 25.77 -11.16
CA SER A 37 23.08 26.50 -9.93
C SER A 37 21.76 27.29 -10.07
N ALA A 38 21.24 27.49 -11.28
CA ALA A 38 19.96 28.17 -11.51
C ALA A 38 18.74 27.31 -11.17
N TYR A 39 18.84 25.98 -11.26
CA TYR A 39 17.77 25.09 -10.81
C TYR A 39 17.79 24.94 -9.28
N LYS A 40 16.80 25.52 -8.62
CA LYS A 40 16.59 25.33 -7.18
C LYS A 40 16.15 23.88 -6.95
N ARG A 41 17.11 22.98 -6.83
CA ARG A 41 16.83 21.60 -6.39
C ARG A 41 16.17 21.65 -5.03
N LYS A 42 15.02 21.03 -4.89
CA LYS A 42 14.35 20.90 -3.60
C LYS A 42 14.55 19.48 -3.09
N LEU A 43 15.20 19.37 -1.95
CA LEU A 43 15.27 18.13 -1.20
C LEU A 43 14.29 18.20 -0.03
N THR A 44 13.40 17.24 0.06
CA THR A 44 12.44 17.09 1.16
C THR A 44 12.79 15.82 1.93
N LEU A 45 13.04 15.95 3.22
CA LEU A 45 13.16 14.85 4.16
C LEU A 45 11.85 14.76 4.94
N ALA A 46 11.29 13.57 5.03
CA ALA A 46 10.10 13.29 5.84
C ALA A 46 10.24 11.94 6.53
N GLY A 47 9.50 11.73 7.58
CA GLY A 47 9.56 10.48 8.30
C GLY A 47 8.30 10.18 9.09
N VAL A 48 8.15 8.92 9.48
CA VAL A 48 7.08 8.42 10.36
C VAL A 48 7.66 7.47 11.38
N LEU A 49 7.45 7.78 12.65
CA LEU A 49 7.74 6.87 13.75
C LEU A 49 6.44 6.45 14.43
N GLN A 50 6.22 5.14 14.52
CA GLN A 50 5.10 4.54 15.25
C GLN A 50 5.64 3.54 16.26
N THR A 51 5.40 3.80 17.53
CA THR A 51 5.66 2.89 18.63
C THR A 51 4.35 2.39 19.20
N ARG A 52 4.30 1.14 19.62
CA ARG A 52 3.08 0.49 20.03
C ARG A 52 3.31 -0.43 21.22
N TYR A 53 2.37 -0.42 22.15
CA TYR A 53 2.16 -1.52 23.10
C TYR A 53 0.98 -2.33 22.62
N VAL A 54 1.12 -3.65 22.58
CA VAL A 54 0.06 -4.60 22.28
C VAL A 54 -0.09 -5.60 23.41
N LEU A 55 -1.32 -6.04 23.63
CA LEU A 55 -1.70 -7.01 24.65
C LEU A 55 -2.71 -7.99 24.07
N SER A 56 -2.48 -9.29 24.19
CA SER A 56 -3.51 -10.30 23.92
C SER A 56 -4.58 -10.26 25.01
N LEU A 57 -5.84 -10.19 24.61
CA LEU A 57 -7.00 -10.19 25.51
C LEU A 57 -7.59 -11.59 25.65
N ASP A 58 -7.11 -12.55 24.88
CA ASP A 58 -7.58 -13.93 24.91
C ASP A 58 -6.65 -14.81 25.75
N LYS A 59 -7.28 -15.75 26.44
CA LYS A 59 -6.54 -16.75 27.24
C LYS A 59 -5.85 -17.73 26.29
N ASN A 60 -4.57 -18.01 26.54
CA ASN A 60 -3.74 -18.96 25.78
C ASN A 60 -3.57 -18.63 24.29
N ILE A 61 -3.71 -17.36 23.91
CA ILE A 61 -3.41 -16.87 22.57
C ILE A 61 -2.33 -15.79 22.68
N ASP A 62 -1.26 -15.92 21.90
CA ASP A 62 -0.19 -14.94 21.84
C ASP A 62 -0.57 -13.70 21.00
N ILE A 63 0.25 -12.66 21.05
CA ILE A 63 0.01 -11.43 20.26
C ILE A 63 0.06 -11.65 18.74
N ASN A 64 0.54 -12.80 18.27
CA ASN A 64 0.55 -13.17 16.85
C ASN A 64 -0.68 -14.00 16.45
N GLY A 65 -1.55 -14.33 17.41
CA GLY A 65 -2.77 -15.08 17.17
C GLY A 65 -2.58 -16.60 17.19
N LYS A 66 -1.46 -17.09 17.72
CA LYS A 66 -1.23 -18.54 17.91
C LYS A 66 -1.73 -18.96 19.27
N ASN A 67 -2.46 -20.09 19.30
CA ASN A 67 -2.79 -20.76 20.54
C ASN A 67 -1.54 -21.43 21.13
N PHE A 68 -1.42 -21.45 22.45
CA PHE A 68 -0.33 -22.08 23.18
C PHE A 68 -0.82 -22.80 24.43
N ASP A 69 -0.09 -23.82 24.87
CA ASP A 69 -0.36 -24.49 26.12
C ASP A 69 -0.01 -23.59 27.33
N PRO A 70 -0.81 -23.58 28.42
CA PRO A 70 -0.57 -22.71 29.57
C PRO A 70 0.80 -22.86 30.23
N GLY A 71 1.47 -23.99 30.04
CA GLY A 71 2.83 -24.26 30.52
C GLY A 71 3.95 -23.82 29.55
N ALA A 72 3.63 -23.27 28.38
CA ALA A 72 4.62 -22.86 27.40
C ALA A 72 5.34 -21.58 27.83
N SER A 73 6.63 -21.69 28.14
CA SER A 73 7.45 -20.60 28.68
C SER A 73 7.79 -19.48 27.64
N LYS A 74 7.42 -19.64 26.35
CA LYS A 74 7.84 -18.75 25.24
C LYS A 74 6.68 -18.00 24.57
N ALA A 75 5.46 -18.08 25.09
CA ALA A 75 4.34 -17.35 24.51
C ALA A 75 4.40 -15.87 24.88
N VAL A 76 4.36 -14.99 23.90
CA VAL A 76 4.39 -13.54 24.09
C VAL A 76 2.96 -13.01 24.10
N VAL A 77 2.42 -12.69 25.29
CA VAL A 77 1.06 -12.17 25.46
C VAL A 77 0.98 -10.64 25.45
N ASN A 78 2.10 -9.95 25.61
CA ASN A 78 2.18 -8.49 25.47
C ASN A 78 3.57 -8.07 25.00
N SER A 79 3.68 -6.92 24.37
CA SER A 79 4.96 -6.40 23.89
C SER A 79 4.91 -4.90 23.60
N PHE A 80 6.03 -4.22 23.87
CA PHE A 80 6.35 -2.95 23.22
C PHE A 80 7.08 -3.21 21.92
N LEU A 81 6.74 -2.47 20.88
CA LEU A 81 7.37 -2.63 19.57
C LEU A 81 7.46 -1.30 18.82
N VAL A 82 8.49 -1.16 17.99
CA VAL A 82 8.57 -0.13 16.95
C VAL A 82 7.87 -0.70 15.72
N LYS A 83 6.65 -0.22 15.47
CA LYS A 83 5.85 -0.74 14.34
C LYS A 83 6.34 -0.22 13.00
N ARG A 84 6.73 1.06 12.96
CA ARG A 84 7.29 1.70 11.77
C ARG A 84 8.33 2.74 12.14
N ALA A 85 9.41 2.76 11.40
CA ALA A 85 10.45 3.79 11.45
C ALA A 85 10.80 4.13 9.98
N ARG A 86 9.93 4.92 9.34
CA ARG A 86 10.06 5.24 7.91
C ARG A 86 10.81 6.54 7.73
N ILE A 87 11.73 6.54 6.77
CA ILE A 87 12.43 7.73 6.30
C ILE A 87 12.21 7.84 4.81
N MET A 88 11.77 9.01 4.36
CA MET A 88 11.53 9.34 2.97
C MET A 88 12.42 10.50 2.55
N VAL A 89 13.11 10.34 1.45
CA VAL A 89 13.84 11.41 0.76
C VAL A 89 13.18 11.63 -0.60
N LYS A 90 12.66 12.84 -0.83
CA LYS A 90 12.12 13.26 -2.11
C LYS A 90 13.02 14.36 -2.68
N GLY A 91 13.50 14.16 -3.91
CA GLY A 91 14.27 15.15 -4.67
C GLY A 91 13.46 15.65 -5.85
N ASP A 92 13.12 16.96 -5.89
CA ASP A 92 12.61 17.61 -7.08
C ASP A 92 13.82 18.19 -7.84
N ILE A 93 14.17 17.60 -8.98
CA ILE A 93 15.38 17.91 -9.75
C ILE A 93 15.14 19.13 -10.64
N ASN A 94 13.94 19.16 -11.27
CA ASN A 94 13.41 20.28 -12.04
C ASN A 94 11.88 20.15 -12.11
N ASP A 95 11.23 20.97 -12.93
CA ASP A 95 9.76 20.98 -13.07
C ASP A 95 9.17 19.66 -13.58
N HIS A 96 9.99 18.83 -14.24
CA HIS A 96 9.56 17.58 -14.84
C HIS A 96 10.06 16.34 -14.09
N PHE A 97 11.24 16.36 -13.49
CA PHE A 97 11.86 15.19 -12.88
C PHE A 97 11.87 15.26 -11.35
N SER A 98 11.39 14.21 -10.73
CA SER A 98 11.54 13.99 -9.29
C SER A 98 11.94 12.54 -9.00
N ALA A 99 12.56 12.31 -7.84
CA ALA A 99 12.89 11.00 -7.33
C ALA A 99 12.35 10.83 -5.91
N ASN A 100 12.03 9.59 -5.53
CA ASN A 100 11.58 9.27 -4.19
C ASN A 100 12.27 8.00 -3.70
N ILE A 101 12.81 8.06 -2.49
CA ILE A 101 13.34 6.90 -1.77
C ILE A 101 12.62 6.84 -0.42
N LEU A 102 12.05 5.68 -0.09
CA LEU A 102 11.39 5.40 1.18
C LEU A 102 11.88 4.08 1.73
N ALA A 103 12.40 4.09 2.95
CA ALA A 103 12.82 2.90 3.68
C ALA A 103 12.07 2.79 5.01
N ASN A 104 11.69 1.57 5.41
CA ASN A 104 11.14 1.27 6.73
C ASN A 104 12.18 0.54 7.58
N LEU A 105 12.91 1.27 8.38
CA LEU A 105 14.01 0.74 9.20
C LEU A 105 13.51 -0.18 10.33
N ALA A 106 12.24 -0.12 10.71
CA ALA A 106 11.67 -1.03 11.70
C ALA A 106 11.66 -2.50 11.23
N GLU A 107 11.80 -2.76 9.94
CA GLU A 107 11.91 -4.13 9.42
C GLU A 107 13.23 -4.81 9.83
N PHE A 108 14.25 -4.04 10.25
CA PHE A 108 15.49 -4.59 10.81
C PHE A 108 15.35 -5.13 12.24
N ASN A 109 14.26 -4.83 12.94
CA ASN A 109 14.11 -5.17 14.37
C ASN A 109 14.24 -6.68 14.68
N SER A 110 13.87 -7.54 13.74
CA SER A 110 13.90 -8.99 13.92
C SER A 110 15.04 -9.66 13.15
N ASP A 111 15.46 -9.05 12.06
CA ASP A 111 16.48 -9.61 11.16
C ASP A 111 17.13 -8.48 10.35
N PRO A 112 18.45 -8.24 10.53
CA PRO A 112 19.18 -7.18 9.81
C PRO A 112 19.28 -7.45 8.29
N THR A 113 18.97 -8.65 7.81
CA THR A 113 18.93 -8.99 6.39
C THR A 113 17.61 -8.65 5.72
N ASN A 114 16.61 -8.18 6.47
CA ASN A 114 15.30 -7.85 5.94
C ASN A 114 15.34 -6.71 4.91
N LYS A 115 14.45 -6.81 3.97
CA LYS A 115 14.33 -5.91 2.82
C LYS A 115 13.55 -4.64 3.22
N VAL A 116 14.25 -3.58 3.58
CA VAL A 116 13.65 -2.34 4.15
C VAL A 116 13.22 -1.32 3.10
N LEU A 117 13.75 -1.40 1.87
CA LEU A 117 13.43 -0.44 0.81
C LEU A 117 11.98 -0.62 0.34
N GLU A 118 11.17 0.43 0.48
CA GLU A 118 9.77 0.44 0.05
C GLU A 118 9.65 1.15 -1.32
N ASN A 119 9.96 2.44 -1.40
CA ASN A 119 10.02 3.15 -2.68
C ASN A 119 11.46 3.40 -3.11
N ALA A 120 11.72 3.26 -4.40
CA ALA A 120 12.90 3.76 -5.10
C ALA A 120 12.52 3.99 -6.56
N TYR A 121 12.05 5.18 -6.89
CA TYR A 121 11.57 5.47 -8.24
C TYR A 121 11.93 6.87 -8.71
N ILE A 122 11.97 7.02 -10.02
CA ILE A 122 12.03 8.30 -10.73
C ILE A 122 10.67 8.56 -11.36
N LYS A 123 10.19 9.79 -11.26
CA LYS A 123 8.96 10.26 -11.89
C LYS A 123 9.28 11.37 -12.87
N TYR A 124 8.82 11.23 -14.11
CA TYR A 124 8.76 12.27 -15.10
C TYR A 124 7.34 12.80 -15.23
N SER A 125 7.17 14.12 -15.20
CA SER A 125 5.87 14.81 -15.32
C SER A 125 5.89 15.68 -16.56
N LEU A 126 5.19 15.27 -17.62
CA LEU A 126 5.05 16.10 -18.80
C LEU A 126 4.10 17.29 -18.52
N ASN A 127 2.95 16.97 -17.92
CA ASN A 127 1.93 17.91 -17.47
C ASN A 127 1.04 17.22 -16.44
N GLU A 128 -0.08 17.82 -16.02
CA GLU A 128 -1.01 17.25 -15.05
C GLU A 128 -1.82 16.04 -15.56
N TYR A 129 -1.84 15.82 -16.87
CA TYR A 129 -2.55 14.71 -17.51
C TYR A 129 -1.69 13.48 -17.74
N PHE A 130 -0.37 13.66 -17.74
CA PHE A 130 0.53 12.56 -18.06
C PHE A 130 1.82 12.61 -17.26
N HIS A 131 1.99 11.58 -16.42
CA HIS A 131 3.22 11.32 -15.68
C HIS A 131 3.66 9.89 -15.94
N ILE A 132 4.96 9.66 -15.99
CA ILE A 132 5.57 8.33 -16.02
C ILE A 132 6.37 8.14 -14.72
N GLN A 133 6.24 6.98 -14.12
CA GLN A 133 6.98 6.59 -12.92
C GLN A 133 7.63 5.24 -13.15
N ALA A 134 8.95 5.15 -12.92
CA ALA A 134 9.73 3.93 -13.11
C ALA A 134 10.62 3.65 -11.89
N GLY A 135 10.71 2.38 -11.49
CA GLY A 135 11.46 1.92 -10.33
C GLY A 135 10.63 1.01 -9.44
N GLN A 136 10.94 0.96 -8.15
CA GLN A 136 10.18 0.19 -7.17
C GLN A 136 9.15 1.07 -6.45
N PHE A 137 7.89 0.69 -6.52
CA PHE A 137 6.77 1.33 -5.81
C PHE A 137 5.56 0.39 -5.79
N ARG A 138 4.52 0.74 -5.02
CA ARG A 138 3.27 -0.05 -5.00
C ARG A 138 2.44 0.22 -6.26
N PRO A 139 1.86 -0.82 -6.90
CA PRO A 139 0.77 -0.64 -7.85
C PRO A 139 -0.40 0.06 -7.17
N PHE A 140 -1.09 0.92 -7.87
CA PHE A 140 -2.33 1.52 -7.37
C PHE A 140 -3.48 0.54 -7.55
N PHE A 141 -3.65 -0.36 -6.59
CA PHE A 141 -4.66 -1.43 -6.59
C PHE A 141 -5.64 -1.30 -5.42
N GLY A 142 -6.09 -0.10 -5.13
CA GLY A 142 -7.05 0.23 -4.09
C GLY A 142 -6.68 1.48 -3.32
N ILE A 143 -7.56 1.89 -2.42
CA ILE A 143 -7.37 3.12 -1.68
C ILE A 143 -6.21 3.02 -0.67
N GLU A 144 -6.05 1.86 -0.01
CA GLU A 144 -4.99 1.67 0.97
C GLU A 144 -3.59 1.66 0.33
N ASP A 145 -3.47 1.39 -0.97
CA ASP A 145 -2.20 1.49 -1.70
C ASP A 145 -1.77 2.92 -1.95
N ALA A 146 -2.73 3.79 -2.22
CA ALA A 146 -2.50 5.22 -2.43
C ALA A 146 -2.35 5.99 -1.12
N MET A 147 -2.77 5.40 0.01
CA MET A 147 -2.80 6.05 1.30
C MET A 147 -1.44 6.00 1.99
N ALA A 148 -0.98 7.12 2.51
CA ALA A 148 0.16 7.16 3.40
C ALA A 148 -0.19 6.51 4.75
N VAL A 149 0.73 5.71 5.28
CA VAL A 149 0.50 4.92 6.51
C VAL A 149 0.23 5.77 7.75
N ASP A 150 0.69 6.99 7.76
CA ASP A 150 0.54 7.95 8.86
C ASP A 150 -0.85 8.59 8.93
N ILE A 151 -1.66 8.46 7.87
CA ILE A 151 -3.05 8.94 7.85
C ILE A 151 -4.08 7.83 8.06
N ILE A 152 -3.64 6.61 8.35
CA ILE A 152 -4.53 5.52 8.74
C ILE A 152 -5.16 5.84 10.09
N ARG A 153 -6.49 5.91 10.14
CA ARG A 153 -7.25 6.31 11.34
C ARG A 153 -7.49 5.20 12.35
N THR A 154 -6.91 4.04 12.14
CA THR A 154 -6.86 2.89 13.04
C THR A 154 -5.43 2.40 13.15
N LEU A 155 -5.22 1.23 13.75
CA LEU A 155 -3.89 0.66 14.00
C LEU A 155 -3.07 0.38 12.76
N ASP A 156 -3.72 -0.19 11.74
CA ASP A 156 -3.05 -0.79 10.59
C ASP A 156 -3.95 -0.77 9.36
N PHE A 157 -3.38 -1.18 8.23
CA PHE A 157 -4.15 -1.54 7.04
C PHE A 157 -5.08 -2.72 7.32
N SER A 158 -6.04 -2.96 6.43
CA SER A 158 -7.01 -4.05 6.54
C SER A 158 -6.37 -5.43 6.36
N ASN A 159 -7.10 -6.48 6.80
CA ASN A 159 -6.69 -7.86 6.59
C ASN A 159 -6.55 -8.19 5.09
N GLN A 160 -7.48 -7.69 4.26
CA GLN A 160 -7.40 -7.86 2.81
C GLN A 160 -6.14 -7.19 2.23
N TYR A 161 -5.75 -6.00 2.69
CA TYR A 161 -4.53 -5.35 2.23
C TYR A 161 -3.30 -6.23 2.42
N TYR A 162 -3.13 -6.80 3.62
CA TYR A 162 -1.99 -7.69 3.90
C TYR A 162 -2.05 -8.99 3.10
N ALA A 163 -3.22 -9.60 2.93
CA ALA A 163 -3.38 -10.83 2.18
C ALA A 163 -3.11 -10.62 0.68
N PHE A 164 -3.67 -9.57 0.08
CA PHE A 164 -3.39 -9.21 -1.31
C PHE A 164 -1.92 -8.82 -1.51
N GLY A 165 -1.30 -8.14 -0.52
CA GLY A 165 0.14 -7.83 -0.53
C GLY A 165 1.01 -9.07 -0.58
N ARG A 166 0.77 -10.06 0.28
CA ARG A 166 1.51 -11.34 0.26
C ARG A 166 1.34 -12.09 -1.05
N ASN A 167 0.19 -11.98 -1.67
CA ASN A 167 -0.10 -12.57 -2.98
C ASN A 167 0.41 -11.75 -4.18
N GLY A 168 1.22 -10.71 -3.95
CA GLY A 168 1.85 -9.92 -5.02
C GLY A 168 0.93 -8.87 -5.65
N TRP A 169 -0.34 -8.73 -5.21
CA TRP A 169 -1.28 -7.77 -5.78
C TRP A 169 -1.05 -6.33 -5.29
N GLN A 170 -0.63 -6.14 -4.04
CA GLN A 170 -0.46 -4.83 -3.40
C GLN A 170 0.94 -4.60 -2.82
N SER A 171 1.89 -5.44 -3.12
CA SER A 171 3.28 -5.29 -2.64
C SER A 171 4.02 -4.22 -3.43
N PHE A 172 5.08 -3.64 -2.83
CA PHE A 172 6.05 -2.87 -3.59
C PHE A 172 6.70 -3.75 -4.65
N GLN A 173 6.77 -3.26 -5.89
CA GLN A 173 7.27 -4.02 -7.04
C GLN A 173 8.06 -3.09 -7.95
N THR A 174 9.06 -3.65 -8.63
CA THR A 174 9.77 -2.93 -9.69
C THR A 174 8.94 -2.95 -10.97
N GLY A 175 8.75 -1.77 -11.57
CA GLY A 175 7.95 -1.63 -12.77
C GLY A 175 7.88 -0.20 -13.29
N LEU A 176 6.91 0.00 -14.15
CA LEU A 176 6.63 1.28 -14.80
C LEU A 176 5.13 1.56 -14.71
N SER A 177 4.76 2.79 -14.41
CA SER A 177 3.36 3.23 -14.46
C SER A 177 3.20 4.57 -15.18
N VAL A 178 2.02 4.76 -15.73
CA VAL A 178 1.52 6.03 -16.23
C VAL A 178 0.31 6.44 -15.39
N LEU A 179 0.22 7.71 -15.07
CA LEU A 179 -0.85 8.25 -14.23
C LEU A 179 -1.12 9.72 -14.58
N GLY A 180 -2.31 10.18 -14.28
CA GLY A 180 -2.67 11.56 -14.50
C GLY A 180 -4.16 11.84 -14.35
N LYS A 181 -4.52 13.10 -14.64
CA LYS A 181 -5.92 13.51 -14.78
C LYS A 181 -6.44 13.11 -16.15
N VAL A 182 -7.73 12.84 -16.26
CA VAL A 182 -8.41 12.62 -17.55
C VAL A 182 -9.06 13.90 -18.02
N ILE A 183 -9.57 14.72 -17.10
CA ILE A 183 -10.26 15.98 -17.38
C ILE A 183 -9.62 17.14 -16.60
N PRO A 184 -9.70 18.39 -17.10
CA PRO A 184 -8.98 19.55 -16.55
C PRO A 184 -9.24 19.83 -15.06
N ASN A 185 -10.46 19.58 -14.59
CA ASN A 185 -10.82 19.83 -13.19
C ASN A 185 -10.27 18.76 -12.22
N GLY A 186 -9.58 17.73 -12.73
CA GLY A 186 -8.98 16.67 -11.92
C GLY A 186 -9.97 15.71 -11.24
N LYS A 187 -11.26 15.82 -11.54
CA LYS A 187 -12.30 14.95 -10.95
C LYS A 187 -12.23 13.50 -11.44
N LEU A 188 -11.58 13.25 -12.56
CA LEU A 188 -11.35 11.92 -13.08
C LEU A 188 -9.85 11.71 -13.24
N ARG A 189 -9.32 10.65 -12.62
CA ARG A 189 -7.90 10.29 -12.61
C ARG A 189 -7.73 8.85 -13.06
N TYR A 190 -6.58 8.55 -13.66
CA TYR A 190 -6.23 7.20 -14.08
C TYR A 190 -4.84 6.81 -13.61
N PHE A 191 -4.66 5.51 -13.42
CA PHE A 191 -3.41 4.85 -13.13
C PHE A 191 -3.34 3.56 -13.94
N ALA A 192 -2.25 3.33 -14.64
CA ALA A 192 -1.99 2.06 -15.32
C ALA A 192 -0.51 1.71 -15.16
N GLY A 193 -0.19 0.44 -14.99
CA GLY A 193 1.19 0.04 -14.77
C GLY A 193 1.47 -1.40 -15.11
N ILE A 194 2.76 -1.67 -15.35
CA ILE A 194 3.31 -2.99 -15.61
C ILE A 194 4.50 -3.22 -14.69
N TYR A 195 4.52 -4.39 -14.03
CA TYR A 195 5.48 -4.70 -12.96
C TYR A 195 5.98 -6.13 -13.09
N ASN A 196 7.12 -6.44 -12.44
CA ASN A 196 7.67 -7.79 -12.41
C ASN A 196 6.80 -8.81 -11.66
N GLY A 197 5.94 -8.39 -10.73
CA GLY A 197 5.03 -9.29 -10.04
C GLY A 197 5.65 -10.10 -8.88
N ASN A 198 6.90 -9.89 -8.53
CA ASN A 198 7.69 -10.73 -7.61
C ASN A 198 8.00 -10.05 -6.26
N ASN A 199 7.15 -9.10 -5.82
CA ASN A 199 7.29 -8.36 -4.57
C ASN A 199 8.52 -7.43 -4.49
N LYS A 200 8.78 -6.86 -3.30
CA LYS A 200 9.81 -5.83 -3.10
C LYS A 200 11.23 -6.38 -3.08
N ASN A 201 12.18 -5.53 -3.50
CA ASN A 201 13.62 -5.75 -3.35
C ASN A 201 14.13 -7.03 -4.02
N GLN A 202 13.60 -7.34 -5.19
CA GLN A 202 14.12 -8.38 -6.06
C GLN A 202 15.12 -7.77 -7.05
N SER A 203 16.21 -8.48 -7.31
CA SER A 203 17.26 -8.03 -8.24
C SER A 203 16.82 -8.10 -9.71
N SER A 204 15.90 -9.00 -10.01
CA SER A 204 15.37 -9.24 -11.36
C SER A 204 13.99 -9.87 -11.28
N ASP A 205 13.36 -10.03 -12.43
CA ASP A 205 12.19 -10.87 -12.61
C ASP A 205 12.53 -12.35 -12.38
N ASP A 206 11.62 -13.12 -11.81
CA ASP A 206 11.83 -14.53 -11.46
C ASP A 206 11.07 -15.52 -12.36
N ASN A 207 10.13 -15.02 -13.18
CA ASN A 207 9.26 -15.89 -13.98
C ASN A 207 8.98 -15.38 -15.41
N ASN A 208 9.58 -14.27 -15.83
CA ASN A 208 9.39 -13.58 -17.12
C ASN A 208 7.94 -13.16 -17.42
N THR A 209 7.02 -13.29 -16.46
CA THR A 209 5.67 -12.74 -16.59
C THR A 209 5.62 -11.31 -16.03
N LYS A 210 4.58 -10.56 -16.42
CA LYS A 210 4.37 -9.22 -15.89
C LYS A 210 2.98 -9.10 -15.31
N ASN A 211 2.90 -8.41 -14.16
CA ASN A 211 1.65 -8.01 -13.59
C ASN A 211 1.22 -6.66 -14.18
N ILE A 212 0.00 -6.59 -14.65
CA ILE A 212 -0.59 -5.37 -15.24
C ILE A 212 -1.72 -4.91 -14.33
N TYR A 213 -1.77 -3.62 -14.05
CA TYR A 213 -2.79 -3.00 -13.20
C TYR A 213 -3.39 -1.79 -13.87
N GLY A 214 -4.67 -1.58 -13.64
CA GLY A 214 -5.40 -0.38 -14.01
C GLY A 214 -6.31 0.08 -12.88
N ARG A 215 -6.40 1.39 -12.68
CA ARG A 215 -7.30 2.03 -11.73
C ARG A 215 -7.85 3.33 -12.32
N VAL A 216 -9.13 3.58 -12.07
CA VAL A 216 -9.80 4.85 -12.36
C VAL A 216 -10.43 5.36 -11.07
N GLU A 217 -10.27 6.65 -10.79
CA GLU A 217 -10.88 7.34 -9.66
C GLU A 217 -11.72 8.51 -10.16
N ALA A 218 -12.91 8.67 -9.60
CA ALA A 218 -13.81 9.76 -9.91
C ALA A 218 -14.32 10.47 -8.66
N ASP A 219 -14.21 11.80 -8.61
CA ASP A 219 -14.82 12.65 -7.59
C ASP A 219 -16.23 13.04 -8.07
N PHE A 220 -17.24 12.31 -7.62
CA PHE A 220 -18.64 12.55 -8.01
C PHE A 220 -19.21 13.82 -7.38
N LEU A 221 -18.90 14.04 -6.11
CA LEU A 221 -19.29 15.22 -5.34
C LEU A 221 -18.05 15.80 -4.68
N LYS A 222 -18.19 17.00 -4.10
CA LYS A 222 -17.17 17.50 -3.21
C LYS A 222 -16.99 16.52 -2.04
N ASP A 223 -15.77 16.12 -1.80
CA ASP A 223 -15.42 15.21 -0.71
C ASP A 223 -16.04 13.79 -0.81
N PHE A 224 -16.42 13.35 -2.03
CA PHE A 224 -16.85 11.97 -2.31
C PHE A 224 -16.16 11.41 -3.55
N THR A 225 -15.31 10.42 -3.34
CA THR A 225 -14.51 9.75 -4.38
C THR A 225 -14.87 8.28 -4.47
N ILE A 226 -14.96 7.75 -5.67
CA ILE A 226 -15.08 6.32 -5.97
C ILE A 226 -13.89 5.90 -6.82
N GLY A 227 -13.31 4.74 -6.51
CA GLY A 227 -12.25 4.10 -7.26
C GLY A 227 -12.67 2.69 -7.71
N VAL A 228 -12.22 2.29 -8.90
CA VAL A 228 -12.32 0.93 -9.40
C VAL A 228 -10.98 0.50 -9.95
N ASN A 229 -10.60 -0.76 -9.74
CA ASN A 229 -9.31 -1.30 -10.14
C ASN A 229 -9.41 -2.74 -10.61
N ALA A 230 -8.50 -3.09 -11.50
CA ALA A 230 -8.31 -4.44 -12.02
C ALA A 230 -6.83 -4.76 -12.16
N GLY A 231 -6.47 -6.01 -11.99
CA GLY A 231 -5.12 -6.51 -12.20
C GLY A 231 -5.14 -7.89 -12.85
N SER A 232 -4.09 -8.18 -13.60
CA SER A 232 -3.82 -9.50 -14.18
C SER A 232 -2.34 -9.80 -14.06
N GLY A 233 -1.97 -10.98 -13.61
CA GLY A 233 -0.58 -11.35 -13.43
C GLY A 233 -0.38 -12.69 -12.73
N SER A 234 0.83 -12.90 -12.23
CA SER A 234 1.22 -14.12 -11.52
C SER A 234 2.18 -13.79 -10.37
N LEU A 235 2.35 -14.75 -9.46
CA LEU A 235 3.37 -14.70 -8.42
C LEU A 235 4.24 -15.97 -8.54
N ALA A 236 5.56 -15.83 -8.65
CA ALA A 236 6.49 -16.91 -8.95
C ALA A 236 6.10 -17.65 -10.25
N ILE A 237 6.23 -18.97 -10.32
CA ILE A 237 5.95 -19.77 -11.51
C ILE A 237 4.46 -20.16 -11.58
N SER A 238 3.57 -19.28 -11.17
CA SER A 238 2.15 -19.56 -11.15
C SER A 238 1.47 -19.33 -12.49
N SER A 239 0.25 -19.86 -12.60
CA SER A 239 -0.67 -19.49 -13.66
C SER A 239 -1.08 -18.03 -13.54
N ILE A 240 -1.52 -17.43 -14.64
CA ILE A 240 -2.03 -16.06 -14.65
C ILE A 240 -3.40 -16.01 -13.93
N GLY A 241 -3.45 -15.22 -12.88
CA GLY A 241 -4.67 -14.90 -12.15
C GLY A 241 -5.17 -13.49 -12.45
N GLN A 242 -6.33 -13.17 -11.90
CA GLN A 242 -6.97 -11.86 -11.98
C GLN A 242 -7.36 -11.38 -10.61
N ALA A 243 -7.41 -10.06 -10.43
CA ALA A 243 -7.93 -9.43 -9.24
C ALA A 243 -8.69 -8.15 -9.60
N TYR A 244 -9.71 -7.83 -8.80
CA TYR A 244 -10.59 -6.69 -8.99
C TYR A 244 -10.87 -6.03 -7.66
N GLY A 245 -11.17 -4.74 -7.70
CA GLY A 245 -11.56 -4.01 -6.50
C GLY A 245 -12.37 -2.76 -6.82
N ALA A 246 -13.11 -2.33 -5.82
CA ALA A 246 -13.81 -1.05 -5.82
C ALA A 246 -13.74 -0.44 -4.43
N ASP A 247 -13.65 0.88 -4.36
CA ASP A 247 -13.59 1.60 -3.11
C ASP A 247 -14.32 2.92 -3.18
N ALA A 248 -14.67 3.44 -2.00
CA ALA A 248 -15.28 4.76 -1.87
C ALA A 248 -14.78 5.46 -0.61
N THR A 249 -14.62 6.77 -0.70
CA THR A 249 -14.38 7.65 0.43
C THR A 249 -15.34 8.81 0.43
N ALA A 250 -15.81 9.20 1.63
CA ALA A 250 -16.65 10.37 1.80
C ALA A 250 -16.23 11.16 3.04
N LYS A 251 -16.33 12.50 2.96
CA LYS A 251 -16.29 13.39 4.12
C LYS A 251 -17.58 14.16 4.16
N ILE A 252 -18.35 13.99 5.24
CA ILE A 252 -19.65 14.60 5.47
C ILE A 252 -19.53 15.56 6.67
N PRO A 253 -19.54 16.89 6.46
CA PRO A 253 -19.58 17.84 7.56
C PRO A 253 -20.95 17.78 8.25
N LEU A 254 -21.00 17.27 9.48
CA LEU A 254 -22.22 17.20 10.27
C LEU A 254 -22.53 18.53 10.97
N SER A 255 -21.48 19.26 11.35
CA SER A 255 -21.56 20.60 11.93
C SER A 255 -20.22 21.34 11.79
N LYS A 256 -20.13 22.57 12.30
CA LYS A 256 -18.85 23.31 12.33
C LYS A 256 -17.72 22.60 13.10
N LYS A 257 -18.07 21.66 13.99
CA LYS A 257 -17.10 20.95 14.83
C LYS A 257 -17.01 19.45 14.54
N PHE A 258 -17.98 18.89 13.83
CA PHE A 258 -18.05 17.44 13.60
C PHE A 258 -18.04 17.10 12.12
N ASP A 259 -17.13 16.22 11.74
CA ASP A 259 -17.07 15.57 10.44
C ASP A 259 -17.29 14.06 10.59
N LEU A 260 -18.07 13.48 9.70
CA LEU A 260 -18.13 12.03 9.50
C LEU A 260 -17.31 11.67 8.27
N LEU A 261 -16.30 10.84 8.47
CA LEU A 261 -15.43 10.31 7.42
C LEU A 261 -15.78 8.85 7.20
N ILE A 262 -15.97 8.46 5.96
CA ILE A 262 -16.32 7.07 5.59
C ILE A 262 -15.30 6.57 4.57
N MET A 263 -14.80 5.36 4.80
CA MET A 263 -14.03 4.59 3.82
C MET A 263 -14.65 3.20 3.70
N ALA A 264 -14.73 2.70 2.47
CA ALA A 264 -15.14 1.34 2.20
C ALA A 264 -14.32 0.80 1.01
N GLU A 265 -13.95 -0.46 1.05
CA GLU A 265 -13.23 -1.11 -0.03
C GLU A 265 -13.62 -2.58 -0.10
N TYR A 266 -13.83 -3.07 -1.31
CA TYR A 266 -14.00 -4.47 -1.64
C TYR A 266 -12.92 -4.91 -2.62
N LYS A 267 -12.35 -6.08 -2.40
CA LYS A 267 -11.41 -6.74 -3.31
C LYS A 267 -11.70 -8.22 -3.44
N THR A 268 -11.46 -8.74 -4.64
CA THR A 268 -11.42 -10.17 -4.93
C THR A 268 -10.28 -10.47 -5.88
N GLY A 269 -9.67 -11.66 -5.77
CA GLY A 269 -8.56 -12.02 -6.66
C GLY A 269 -7.94 -13.37 -6.36
N ALA A 270 -7.07 -13.79 -7.26
CA ALA A 270 -6.38 -15.06 -7.16
C ALA A 270 -5.45 -15.13 -5.93
N ASN A 271 -5.53 -16.25 -5.21
CA ASN A 271 -4.64 -16.61 -4.12
C ASN A 271 -3.50 -17.49 -4.64
N PHE A 272 -2.44 -16.85 -5.11
CA PHE A 272 -1.26 -17.54 -5.65
C PHE A 272 -0.53 -18.37 -4.60
N LEU A 273 -0.51 -17.91 -3.34
CA LEU A 273 0.15 -18.66 -2.26
C LEU A 273 -0.54 -20.00 -2.03
N ALA A 274 -1.87 -20.00 -1.98
CA ALA A 274 -2.63 -21.23 -1.84
C ALA A 274 -2.48 -22.15 -3.05
N PHE A 275 -2.57 -21.59 -4.27
CA PHE A 275 -2.37 -22.34 -5.51
C PHE A 275 -0.98 -22.98 -5.57
N ASN A 276 0.07 -22.24 -5.19
CA ASN A 276 1.45 -22.75 -5.20
C ASN A 276 1.73 -23.77 -4.07
N ALA A 277 1.01 -23.65 -2.95
CA ALA A 277 1.12 -24.57 -1.81
C ALA A 277 0.42 -25.90 -2.07
N ASP A 278 -0.60 -25.94 -2.93
CA ASP A 278 -1.29 -27.19 -3.29
C ASP A 278 -0.39 -28.10 -4.11
N LYS A 279 -0.10 -29.29 -3.57
CA LYS A 279 0.77 -30.31 -4.16
C LYS A 279 0.00 -31.53 -4.68
N GLN A 280 -1.32 -31.42 -4.80
CA GLN A 280 -2.13 -32.52 -5.35
C GLN A 280 -1.73 -32.81 -6.80
N PRO A 281 -1.68 -34.08 -7.22
CA PRO A 281 -1.35 -34.45 -8.59
C PRO A 281 -2.30 -33.85 -9.62
N ILE A 282 -3.58 -33.70 -9.26
CA ILE A 282 -4.61 -33.02 -10.06
C ILE A 282 -5.19 -31.92 -9.18
N ARG A 283 -4.68 -30.71 -9.35
CA ARG A 283 -5.17 -29.54 -8.64
C ARG A 283 -6.17 -28.73 -9.48
N PRO A 284 -7.12 -28.03 -8.86
CA PRO A 284 -8.03 -27.11 -9.54
C PRO A 284 -7.28 -26.01 -10.31
N ASP A 285 -7.95 -25.38 -11.28
CA ASP A 285 -7.45 -24.19 -11.97
C ASP A 285 -7.27 -23.02 -10.98
N ILE A 286 -6.36 -22.09 -11.28
CA ILE A 286 -6.11 -20.88 -10.46
C ILE A 286 -7.37 -20.06 -10.18
N LYS A 287 -8.39 -20.15 -11.04
CA LYS A 287 -9.69 -19.48 -10.88
C LYS A 287 -10.51 -20.00 -9.70
N GLU A 288 -10.16 -21.16 -9.16
CA GLU A 288 -10.81 -21.71 -7.96
C GLU A 288 -10.13 -21.24 -6.67
N TYR A 289 -8.85 -20.88 -6.74
CA TYR A 289 -8.08 -20.33 -5.61
C TYR A 289 -8.33 -18.83 -5.51
N GLN A 290 -9.48 -18.46 -4.94
CA GLN A 290 -9.91 -17.07 -4.87
C GLN A 290 -10.04 -16.60 -3.43
N MET A 291 -9.55 -15.40 -3.16
CA MET A 291 -9.76 -14.66 -1.92
C MET A 291 -10.66 -13.46 -2.16
N GLN A 292 -11.37 -13.04 -1.13
CA GLN A 292 -12.20 -11.83 -1.16
C GLN A 292 -12.18 -11.13 0.19
N GLY A 293 -12.33 -9.84 0.16
CA GLY A 293 -12.40 -9.03 1.37
C GLY A 293 -13.22 -7.77 1.16
N PHE A 294 -13.75 -7.30 2.27
CA PHE A 294 -14.49 -6.04 2.35
C PHE A 294 -14.18 -5.38 3.68
N TYR A 295 -14.09 -4.06 3.70
CA TYR A 295 -14.18 -3.30 4.94
C TYR A 295 -15.08 -2.08 4.81
N PHE A 296 -15.66 -1.69 5.93
CA PHE A 296 -16.38 -0.44 6.13
C PHE A 296 -15.82 0.26 7.35
N PHE A 297 -15.46 1.54 7.19
CA PHE A 297 -14.68 2.27 8.16
C PHE A 297 -15.22 3.70 8.37
N PRO A 298 -16.27 3.87 9.21
CA PRO A 298 -16.71 5.17 9.66
C PRO A 298 -15.78 5.75 10.72
N THR A 299 -15.57 7.06 10.69
CA THR A 299 -14.81 7.83 11.66
C THR A 299 -15.56 9.13 11.97
N LEU A 300 -15.97 9.30 13.21
CA LEU A 300 -16.51 10.58 13.70
C LEU A 300 -15.35 11.41 14.23
N ARG A 301 -15.11 12.56 13.63
CA ARG A 301 -14.07 13.52 14.02
C ARG A 301 -14.68 14.73 14.70
N TYR A 302 -14.24 15.01 15.91
CA TYR A 302 -14.49 16.26 16.62
C TYR A 302 -13.30 17.20 16.46
N ASN A 303 -13.50 18.34 15.79
CA ASN A 303 -12.49 19.38 15.57
C ASN A 303 -12.47 20.30 16.78
N HIS A 304 -11.54 20.06 17.70
CA HIS A 304 -11.43 20.83 18.96
C HIS A 304 -10.69 22.15 18.76
N GLN A 305 -9.71 22.19 17.85
CA GLN A 305 -8.94 23.38 17.43
C GLN A 305 -8.22 24.12 18.58
N SER A 306 -7.92 23.45 19.70
CA SER A 306 -7.08 24.05 20.74
C SER A 306 -5.61 23.95 20.37
N ARG A 307 -4.76 24.75 21.05
CA ARG A 307 -3.30 24.73 20.81
C ARG A 307 -2.67 23.37 21.09
N ARG A 308 -3.20 22.62 22.06
CA ARG A 308 -2.63 21.32 22.50
C ARG A 308 -3.32 20.11 21.90
N LEU A 309 -4.61 20.21 21.57
CA LEU A 309 -5.41 19.13 21.02
C LEU A 309 -6.18 19.65 19.81
N ARG A 310 -5.88 19.14 18.62
CA ARG A 310 -6.49 19.58 17.36
C ARG A 310 -7.82 18.90 17.12
N ALA A 311 -7.86 17.58 17.31
CA ALA A 311 -9.06 16.80 17.09
C ALA A 311 -9.09 15.54 17.97
N VAL A 312 -10.30 15.01 18.14
CA VAL A 312 -10.55 13.68 18.69
C VAL A 312 -11.32 12.90 17.63
N GLU A 313 -10.85 11.68 17.33
CA GLU A 313 -11.55 10.79 16.40
C GLU A 313 -11.99 9.52 17.12
N PHE A 314 -13.24 9.17 16.93
CA PHE A 314 -13.74 7.84 17.24
C PHE A 314 -14.01 7.11 15.93
N SER A 315 -13.36 5.98 15.72
CA SER A 315 -13.50 5.17 14.52
C SER A 315 -13.82 3.72 14.88
N CYS A 316 -14.50 3.03 13.97
CA CYS A 316 -14.78 1.61 14.12
C CYS A 316 -14.72 0.95 12.74
N ARG A 317 -13.67 0.17 12.48
CA ARG A 317 -13.56 -0.56 11.22
C ARG A 317 -14.14 -1.97 11.38
N TYR A 318 -15.08 -2.31 10.50
CA TYR A 318 -15.53 -3.68 10.32
C TYR A 318 -14.85 -4.24 9.07
N GLU A 319 -14.31 -5.45 9.18
CA GLU A 319 -13.67 -6.18 8.09
C GLU A 319 -14.29 -7.58 7.97
N TYR A 320 -14.47 -8.00 6.73
CA TYR A 320 -14.73 -9.38 6.34
C TYR A 320 -13.63 -9.81 5.38
N PHE A 321 -13.01 -10.94 5.61
CA PHE A 321 -12.00 -11.48 4.72
C PHE A 321 -12.09 -13.01 4.66
N ASP A 322 -12.14 -13.57 3.43
CA ASP A 322 -12.11 -15.01 3.18
C ASP A 322 -10.99 -15.33 2.21
N GLU A 323 -10.01 -16.08 2.68
CA GLU A 323 -8.81 -16.40 1.93
C GLU A 323 -9.05 -17.49 0.85
N HIS A 324 -10.13 -18.27 0.99
CA HIS A 324 -10.44 -19.44 0.14
C HIS A 324 -11.93 -19.60 -0.13
N TYR A 325 -12.62 -18.52 -0.46
CA TYR A 325 -14.09 -18.52 -0.46
C TYR A 325 -14.74 -19.52 -1.41
N LYS A 326 -14.02 -20.02 -2.45
CA LYS A 326 -14.53 -21.03 -3.37
C LYS A 326 -14.22 -22.46 -2.95
N LEU A 327 -13.02 -22.73 -2.42
CA LEU A 327 -12.56 -24.10 -2.14
C LEU A 327 -12.79 -24.53 -0.69
N ALA A 328 -12.42 -23.67 0.25
CA ALA A 328 -12.44 -23.98 1.68
C ALA A 328 -12.72 -22.70 2.48
N SER A 329 -13.93 -22.17 2.32
CA SER A 329 -14.34 -20.92 2.95
C SER A 329 -14.23 -20.99 4.48
N ASN A 330 -13.41 -20.12 5.06
CA ASN A 330 -13.32 -19.88 6.50
C ASN A 330 -13.17 -18.38 6.76
N PRO A 331 -14.25 -17.60 6.62
CA PRO A 331 -14.18 -16.16 6.71
C PRO A 331 -13.76 -15.68 8.09
N ARG A 332 -12.89 -14.67 8.07
CA ARG A 332 -12.47 -13.88 9.21
C ARG A 332 -13.24 -12.58 9.26
N GLN A 333 -13.84 -12.28 10.40
CA GLN A 333 -14.47 -11.00 10.69
C GLN A 333 -13.65 -10.28 11.76
N THR A 334 -13.38 -8.99 11.54
CA THR A 334 -12.60 -8.17 12.48
C THR A 334 -13.35 -6.87 12.74
N VAL A 335 -13.50 -6.52 14.01
CA VAL A 335 -14.06 -5.23 14.43
C VAL A 335 -13.00 -4.48 15.22
N ILE A 336 -12.71 -3.22 14.82
CA ILE A 336 -11.64 -2.43 15.41
C ILE A 336 -12.18 -1.06 15.86
N PRO A 337 -12.81 -0.97 17.05
CA PRO A 337 -13.07 0.32 17.67
C PRO A 337 -11.76 0.97 18.11
N ASN A 338 -11.61 2.26 17.82
CA ASN A 338 -10.40 3.01 18.09
C ASN A 338 -10.72 4.47 18.43
N LEU A 339 -10.01 5.00 19.43
CA LEU A 339 -10.02 6.42 19.82
C LEU A 339 -8.65 7.01 19.46
N SER A 340 -8.64 8.13 18.72
CA SER A 340 -7.42 8.87 18.39
C SER A 340 -7.47 10.28 18.97
N LEU A 341 -6.43 10.65 19.70
CA LEU A 341 -6.17 12.02 20.15
C LEU A 341 -5.12 12.63 19.21
N ILE A 342 -5.48 13.69 18.49
CA ILE A 342 -4.65 14.34 17.48
C ILE A 342 -4.13 15.65 18.02
N PHE A 343 -2.82 15.76 18.21
CA PHE A 343 -2.14 16.91 18.80
C PHE A 343 -1.57 17.88 17.76
N ALA A 344 -1.35 17.41 16.54
CA ALA A 344 -0.93 18.22 15.41
C ALA A 344 -1.76 17.88 14.17
N ASP A 345 -1.80 18.80 13.21
CA ASP A 345 -2.62 18.66 12.03
C ASP A 345 -2.17 17.42 11.20
N ASP A 346 -3.12 16.81 10.50
CA ASP A 346 -2.90 15.68 9.59
C ASP A 346 -2.13 14.48 10.20
N PHE A 347 -2.43 14.13 11.44
CA PHE A 347 -1.77 13.02 12.15
C PHE A 347 -0.25 13.20 12.36
N TYR A 348 0.26 14.42 12.32
CA TYR A 348 1.67 14.67 12.63
C TYR A 348 2.07 14.22 14.03
N ALA A 349 1.16 14.29 14.99
CA ALA A 349 1.34 13.69 16.31
C ALA A 349 0.00 13.16 16.81
N ALA A 350 -0.05 11.87 17.16
CA ALA A 350 -1.28 11.24 17.63
C ALA A 350 -1.01 10.16 18.68
N ILE A 351 -1.99 9.99 19.58
CA ILE A 351 -2.12 8.81 20.46
C ILE A 351 -3.38 8.08 20.01
N GLN A 352 -3.26 6.79 19.77
CA GLN A 352 -4.36 5.91 19.36
C GLN A 352 -4.50 4.78 20.38
N VAL A 353 -5.74 4.54 20.82
CA VAL A 353 -6.08 3.46 21.75
C VAL A 353 -7.25 2.69 21.19
N GLY A 354 -7.17 1.39 21.17
CA GLY A 354 -8.24 0.58 20.60
C GLY A 354 -8.11 -0.91 20.89
N VAL A 355 -9.05 -1.64 20.34
CA VAL A 355 -9.13 -3.10 20.45
C VAL A 355 -9.38 -3.64 19.04
N ALA A 356 -8.69 -4.72 18.67
CA ALA A 356 -9.03 -5.52 17.51
C ALA A 356 -9.71 -6.80 17.99
N ILE A 357 -10.94 -7.03 17.55
CA ILE A 357 -11.75 -8.20 17.87
C ILE A 357 -11.85 -9.05 16.63
N ASP A 358 -11.25 -10.22 16.67
CA ASP A 358 -11.10 -11.13 15.53
C ASP A 358 -11.94 -12.40 15.73
N ARG A 359 -12.66 -12.81 14.69
CA ARG A 359 -13.41 -14.07 14.70
C ARG A 359 -13.30 -14.76 13.35
N PHE A 360 -12.85 -16.02 13.36
CA PHE A 360 -12.99 -16.93 12.24
C PHE A 360 -14.28 -17.71 12.38
N ARG A 361 -14.88 -18.12 11.27
CA ARG A 361 -16.06 -19.00 11.30
C ARG A 361 -15.72 -20.33 11.98
N ASP A 362 -14.63 -20.94 11.54
CA ASP A 362 -14.14 -22.21 12.10
C ASP A 362 -12.78 -22.00 12.71
N GLN A 363 -12.65 -22.25 14.02
CA GLN A 363 -11.40 -22.13 14.76
C GLN A 363 -10.60 -23.41 14.62
N VAL A 364 -9.31 -23.26 14.24
CA VAL A 364 -8.37 -24.37 14.20
C VAL A 364 -7.31 -24.12 15.27
N PRO A 365 -7.31 -24.83 16.40
CA PRO A 365 -6.33 -24.67 17.47
C PRO A 365 -4.89 -24.81 16.97
N LEU A 366 -3.96 -24.10 17.62
CA LEU A 366 -2.53 -24.05 17.27
C LEU A 366 -2.23 -23.55 15.86
N SER A 367 -3.17 -22.86 15.22
CA SER A 367 -3.04 -22.29 13.88
C SER A 367 -3.30 -20.79 13.86
N THR A 368 -3.03 -20.15 12.71
CA THR A 368 -3.32 -18.74 12.49
C THR A 368 -4.81 -18.43 12.29
N THR A 369 -5.66 -19.44 12.19
CA THR A 369 -7.12 -19.31 12.10
C THR A 369 -7.81 -19.34 13.46
N TYR A 370 -7.05 -19.23 14.55
CA TYR A 370 -7.60 -19.08 15.89
C TYR A 370 -8.06 -17.64 16.12
N ASN A 371 -9.21 -17.44 16.80
CA ASN A 371 -9.69 -16.10 17.15
C ASN A 371 -8.68 -15.41 18.05
N ARG A 372 -8.47 -14.10 17.81
CA ARG A 372 -7.60 -13.31 18.67
C ARG A 372 -8.17 -11.92 18.90
N ASN A 373 -8.15 -11.49 20.15
CA ASN A 373 -8.50 -10.13 20.53
C ASN A 373 -7.25 -9.42 21.06
N LEU A 374 -6.97 -8.24 20.54
CA LEU A 374 -5.79 -7.45 20.91
C LEU A 374 -6.21 -6.08 21.42
N GLY A 375 -5.71 -5.73 22.61
CA GLY A 375 -5.69 -4.34 23.07
C GLY A 375 -4.41 -3.65 22.61
N TYR A 376 -4.48 -2.33 22.33
CA TYR A 376 -3.30 -1.59 21.93
C TYR A 376 -3.33 -0.12 22.28
N VAL A 377 -2.13 0.41 22.49
CA VAL A 377 -1.85 1.85 22.55
C VAL A 377 -0.75 2.16 21.57
N GLN A 378 -0.94 3.12 20.69
CA GLN A 378 0.05 3.54 19.70
C GLN A 378 0.35 5.03 19.83
N LEU A 379 1.63 5.37 19.80
CA LEU A 379 2.14 6.72 19.62
C LEU A 379 2.64 6.87 18.20
N GLN A 380 2.29 7.98 17.56
CA GLN A 380 2.72 8.30 16.20
C GLN A 380 3.21 9.72 16.11
N ILE A 381 4.33 9.89 15.39
CA ILE A 381 4.84 11.20 14.96
C ILE A 381 5.19 11.11 13.49
N ARG A 382 4.84 12.16 12.74
CA ARG A 382 5.32 12.42 11.38
C ARG A 382 6.12 13.72 11.37
N PHE A 383 7.22 13.76 10.67
CA PHE A 383 8.11 14.93 10.54
C PHE A 383 8.60 15.10 9.10
#